data_c78b4733eae000889ded397ba97834bc
#
_entry.id   c78b4733eae000889ded397ba97834bc
#
_cell.length_a   1.000
_cell.length_b   1.000
_cell.length_c   1.000
_cell.angle_alpha   90.00
_cell.angle_beta   90.00
_cell.angle_gamma   90.00
#
_symmetry.space_group_name_H-M   'P 1'
#
loop_
_entity.id
_entity.type
_entity.pdbx_description
1 polymer ?
#
loop_
_entity_poly.entity_id
_entity_poly.type
_entity_poly.pdbx_seq_one_letter_code
_entity_poly.pdbx_strand_id
1 'polypeptide(L)'
;MHKFTVALDCDEVLNNLIEKTLELYNARHSTKLTLDSFTDYDFYKCLSFEEAEDLTAMFLEKELWDSLSPAPHSQWGVKTLIDKGYDVYVATATHHTNFPWKVDWIIKNFPLIDEKHIICIHNKSLLRADVLVDDCAENLISTSPLVDRICFDKPWNRNVYDDAYHIYRAHNWEEIVEQIDTCYKDSI
;
A
#
# COMPACT_ATOMS: atom_id res chain seq x y z
N MET A 1 19.90 -14.60 14.83
CA MET A 1 18.54 -15.09 14.56
C MET A 1 17.95 -14.26 13.44
N HIS A 2 17.31 -14.88 12.46
CA HIS A 2 16.50 -14.17 11.47
C HIS A 2 15.33 -13.50 12.19
N LYS A 3 15.13 -12.21 11.98
CA LYS A 3 14.01 -11.48 12.54
C LYS A 3 12.89 -11.52 11.48
N PHE A 4 11.68 -11.87 11.88
CA PHE A 4 10.54 -11.95 10.95
C PHE A 4 10.27 -10.59 10.34
N THR A 5 10.36 -10.52 9.02
CA THR A 5 10.37 -9.28 8.25
C THR A 5 9.05 -9.07 7.54
N VAL A 6 8.40 -7.93 7.81
CA VAL A 6 7.14 -7.53 7.19
C VAL A 6 7.40 -6.34 6.27
N ALA A 7 7.09 -6.49 4.99
CA ALA A 7 7.10 -5.41 4.02
C ALA A 7 5.67 -4.90 3.80
N LEU A 8 5.48 -3.60 3.98
CA LEU A 8 4.21 -2.91 3.78
C LEU A 8 4.30 -1.99 2.56
N ASP A 9 3.33 -2.00 1.67
CA ASP A 9 3.19 -0.90 0.72
C ASP A 9 2.79 0.39 1.45
N CYS A 10 2.94 1.52 0.79
CA CYS A 10 2.59 2.83 1.35
C CYS A 10 1.21 3.28 0.91
N ASP A 11 1.01 3.40 -0.41
CA ASP A 11 -0.19 3.99 -0.97
C ASP A 11 -1.36 3.03 -0.81
N GLU A 12 -2.50 3.54 -0.33
CA GLU A 12 -3.71 2.77 -0.04
C GLU A 12 -3.56 1.65 1.01
N VAL A 13 -2.36 1.42 1.52
CA VAL A 13 -2.11 0.54 2.68
C VAL A 13 -1.87 1.37 3.94
N LEU A 14 -0.92 2.29 3.91
CA LEU A 14 -0.60 3.17 5.04
C LEU A 14 -1.35 4.51 4.97
N ASN A 15 -1.65 4.99 3.77
CA ASN A 15 -2.29 6.28 3.51
C ASN A 15 -3.58 6.14 2.68
N ASN A 16 -4.22 7.26 2.40
CA ASN A 16 -5.45 7.38 1.62
C ASN A 16 -5.19 8.14 0.29
N LEU A 17 -4.14 7.79 -0.44
CA LEU A 17 -3.70 8.54 -1.63
C LEU A 17 -4.80 8.71 -2.67
N ILE A 18 -5.42 7.59 -3.09
CA ILE A 18 -6.45 7.63 -4.15
C ILE A 18 -7.71 8.35 -3.67
N GLU A 19 -8.17 8.04 -2.45
CA GLU A 19 -9.34 8.70 -1.88
C GLU A 19 -9.17 10.22 -1.82
N LYS A 20 -7.99 10.69 -1.36
CA LYS A 20 -7.68 12.11 -1.28
C LYS A 20 -7.51 12.75 -2.66
N THR A 21 -6.88 12.04 -3.58
CA THR A 21 -6.77 12.51 -4.98
C THR A 21 -8.15 12.70 -5.60
N LEU A 22 -9.07 11.75 -5.40
CA LEU A 22 -10.44 11.86 -5.91
C LEU A 22 -11.22 13.02 -5.28
N GLU A 23 -11.05 13.27 -3.99
CA GLU A 23 -11.64 14.43 -3.33
C GLU A 23 -11.22 15.73 -4.04
N LEU A 24 -9.91 15.89 -4.25
CA LEU A 24 -9.37 17.10 -4.90
C LEU A 24 -9.72 17.19 -6.39
N TYR A 25 -9.66 16.06 -7.10
CA TYR A 25 -10.02 15.95 -8.51
C TYR A 25 -11.50 16.33 -8.73
N ASN A 26 -12.39 15.74 -7.95
CA ASN A 26 -13.83 16.04 -8.03
C ASN A 26 -14.11 17.52 -7.77
N ALA A 27 -13.40 18.15 -6.83
CA ALA A 27 -13.54 19.57 -6.54
C ALA A 27 -13.07 20.45 -7.72
N ARG A 28 -11.99 20.05 -8.42
CA ARG A 28 -11.44 20.81 -9.59
C ARG A 28 -12.31 20.68 -10.84
N HIS A 29 -12.81 19.47 -11.10
CA HIS A 29 -13.47 19.13 -12.35
C HIS A 29 -15.01 19.01 -12.23
N SER A 30 -15.58 19.25 -11.04
CA SER A 30 -17.01 19.10 -10.75
C SER A 30 -17.54 17.69 -11.09
N THR A 31 -16.71 16.65 -10.90
CA THR A 31 -17.03 15.25 -11.08
C THR A 31 -17.50 14.59 -9.77
N LYS A 32 -17.80 13.29 -9.80
CA LYS A 32 -18.24 12.50 -8.62
C LYS A 32 -17.61 11.12 -8.63
N LEU A 33 -16.33 11.03 -9.00
CA LEU A 33 -15.61 9.76 -8.95
C LEU A 33 -15.46 9.28 -7.49
N THR A 34 -15.57 7.97 -7.30
CA THR A 34 -15.37 7.31 -6.01
C THR A 34 -14.37 6.18 -6.17
N LEU A 35 -13.92 5.56 -5.09
CA LEU A 35 -13.06 4.38 -5.18
C LEU A 35 -13.69 3.28 -6.04
N ASP A 36 -15.01 3.08 -5.96
CA ASP A 36 -15.73 2.08 -6.76
C ASP A 36 -15.77 2.41 -8.27
N SER A 37 -15.34 3.60 -8.67
CA SER A 37 -15.14 3.93 -10.09
C SER A 37 -13.95 3.19 -10.70
N PHE A 38 -13.07 2.62 -9.86
CA PHE A 38 -11.85 1.93 -10.27
C PHE A 38 -11.96 0.44 -10.02
N THR A 39 -12.16 -0.32 -11.10
CA THR A 39 -12.26 -1.79 -11.08
C THR A 39 -11.00 -2.48 -11.58
N ASP A 40 -9.99 -1.70 -11.94
CA ASP A 40 -8.66 -2.13 -12.39
C ASP A 40 -7.62 -1.18 -11.78
N TYR A 41 -6.44 -1.70 -11.48
CA TYR A 41 -5.32 -0.91 -10.94
C TYR A 41 -4.81 0.13 -11.96
N ASP A 42 -4.97 -0.16 -13.25
CA ASP A 42 -4.67 0.77 -14.34
C ASP A 42 -5.85 1.73 -14.57
N PHE A 43 -5.71 2.97 -14.15
CA PHE A 43 -6.75 4.02 -14.27
C PHE A 43 -7.16 4.28 -15.71
N TYR A 44 -6.26 4.07 -16.70
CA TYR A 44 -6.58 4.22 -18.12
C TYR A 44 -7.61 3.21 -18.63
N LYS A 45 -7.88 2.14 -17.88
CA LYS A 45 -8.96 1.19 -18.17
C LYS A 45 -10.29 1.59 -17.56
N CYS A 46 -10.29 2.49 -16.58
CA CYS A 46 -11.48 2.91 -15.84
C CYS A 46 -11.98 4.30 -16.24
N LEU A 47 -11.11 5.15 -16.76
CA LEU A 47 -11.36 6.54 -17.09
C LEU A 47 -11.05 6.81 -18.57
N SER A 48 -11.49 7.97 -19.09
CA SER A 48 -10.96 8.48 -20.35
C SER A 48 -9.47 8.78 -20.22
N PHE A 49 -8.76 8.81 -21.36
CA PHE A 49 -7.33 9.12 -21.36
C PHE A 49 -7.02 10.46 -20.70
N GLU A 50 -7.82 11.48 -20.99
CA GLU A 50 -7.68 12.85 -20.45
C GLU A 50 -7.85 12.87 -18.92
N GLU A 51 -8.89 12.21 -18.42
CA GLU A 51 -9.14 12.12 -16.97
C GLU A 51 -8.05 11.35 -16.24
N ALA A 52 -7.55 10.24 -16.82
CA ALA A 52 -6.46 9.46 -16.23
C ALA A 52 -5.14 10.23 -16.19
N GLU A 53 -4.79 10.98 -17.25
CA GLU A 53 -3.62 11.86 -17.28
C GLU A 53 -3.72 12.96 -16.22
N ASP A 54 -4.84 13.64 -16.14
CA ASP A 54 -5.06 14.73 -15.17
C ASP A 54 -4.99 14.19 -13.73
N LEU A 55 -5.61 13.03 -13.46
CA LEU A 55 -5.60 12.42 -12.14
C LEU A 55 -4.17 11.97 -11.75
N THR A 56 -3.45 11.32 -12.65
CA THR A 56 -2.09 10.86 -12.37
C THR A 56 -1.08 12.02 -12.26
N ALA A 57 -1.31 13.14 -12.97
CA ALA A 57 -0.50 14.34 -12.83
C ALA A 57 -0.59 14.93 -11.42
N MET A 58 -1.72 14.78 -10.74
CA MET A 58 -1.88 15.25 -9.35
C MET A 58 -0.93 14.56 -8.37
N PHE A 59 -0.48 13.33 -8.65
CA PHE A 59 0.53 12.66 -7.81
C PHE A 59 1.86 13.40 -7.76
N LEU A 60 2.13 14.29 -8.72
CA LEU A 60 3.32 15.15 -8.74
C LEU A 60 3.12 16.48 -8.01
N GLU A 61 1.97 16.71 -7.42
CA GLU A 61 1.66 17.93 -6.66
C GLU A 61 2.01 17.74 -5.17
N LYS A 62 2.87 18.60 -4.63
CA LYS A 62 3.25 18.52 -3.21
C LYS A 62 2.05 18.70 -2.28
N GLU A 63 1.10 19.55 -2.66
CA GLU A 63 -0.13 19.82 -1.91
C GLU A 63 -0.94 18.56 -1.65
N LEU A 64 -0.98 17.62 -2.60
CA LEU A 64 -1.61 16.32 -2.38
C LEU A 64 -0.92 15.58 -1.24
N TRP A 65 0.42 15.45 -1.28
CA TRP A 65 1.20 14.73 -0.26
C TRP A 65 1.06 15.37 1.13
N ASP A 66 1.03 16.70 1.21
CA ASP A 66 0.82 17.44 2.46
C ASP A 66 -0.60 17.23 3.05
N SER A 67 -1.56 16.84 2.23
CA SER A 67 -2.97 16.65 2.62
C SER A 67 -3.35 15.20 2.98
N LEU A 68 -2.46 14.22 2.75
CA LEU A 68 -2.73 12.81 3.00
C LEU A 68 -2.91 12.53 4.50
N SER A 69 -3.81 11.61 4.79
CA SER A 69 -4.03 11.07 6.12
C SER A 69 -3.62 9.59 6.20
N PRO A 70 -3.20 9.09 7.37
CA PRO A 70 -3.05 7.66 7.59
C PRO A 70 -4.36 6.92 7.31
N ALA A 71 -4.26 5.74 6.71
CA ALA A 71 -5.40 4.85 6.57
C ALA A 71 -5.96 4.48 7.96
N PRO A 72 -7.26 4.24 8.08
CA PRO A 72 -7.87 3.89 9.35
C PRO A 72 -7.13 2.75 10.04
N HIS A 73 -6.76 2.93 11.30
CA HIS A 73 -6.03 1.98 12.16
C HIS A 73 -4.61 1.60 11.70
N SER A 74 -4.08 2.16 10.60
CA SER A 74 -2.72 1.83 10.10
C SER A 74 -1.63 2.14 11.13
N GLN A 75 -1.73 3.26 11.84
CA GLN A 75 -0.75 3.64 12.88
C GLN A 75 -0.77 2.67 14.06
N TRP A 76 -1.96 2.22 14.48
CA TRP A 76 -2.10 1.20 15.51
C TRP A 76 -1.52 -0.14 15.03
N GLY A 77 -1.82 -0.54 13.80
CA GLY A 77 -1.34 -1.79 13.22
C GLY A 77 0.19 -1.85 13.15
N VAL A 78 0.81 -0.82 12.55
CA VAL A 78 2.27 -0.71 12.46
C VAL A 78 2.92 -0.74 13.85
N LYS A 79 2.39 0.03 14.81
CA LYS A 79 2.88 0.01 16.17
C LYS A 79 2.78 -1.40 16.78
N THR A 80 1.66 -2.08 16.59
CA THR A 80 1.43 -3.43 17.11
C THR A 80 2.45 -4.43 16.54
N LEU A 81 2.73 -4.39 15.24
CA LEU A 81 3.73 -5.25 14.59
C LEU A 81 5.14 -5.01 15.17
N ILE A 82 5.53 -3.74 15.35
CA ILE A 82 6.82 -3.38 15.93
C ILE A 82 6.91 -3.82 17.40
N ASP A 83 5.87 -3.61 18.20
CA ASP A 83 5.82 -4.02 19.61
C ASP A 83 5.93 -5.55 19.77
N LYS A 84 5.42 -6.33 18.80
CA LYS A 84 5.57 -7.79 18.74
C LYS A 84 6.99 -8.24 18.35
N GLY A 85 7.83 -7.30 17.95
CA GLY A 85 9.23 -7.55 17.61
C GLY A 85 9.49 -7.87 16.14
N TYR A 86 8.50 -7.71 15.26
CA TYR A 86 8.69 -7.87 13.82
C TYR A 86 9.55 -6.74 13.23
N ASP A 87 10.25 -7.04 12.14
CA ASP A 87 11.08 -6.08 11.43
C ASP A 87 10.25 -5.46 10.29
N VAL A 88 9.72 -4.26 10.54
CA VAL A 88 8.75 -3.62 9.63
C VAL A 88 9.46 -2.70 8.67
N TYR A 89 9.29 -2.94 7.37
CA TYR A 89 9.77 -2.12 6.26
C TYR A 89 8.59 -1.53 5.49
N VAL A 90 8.77 -0.34 4.93
CA VAL A 90 7.88 0.21 3.92
C VAL A 90 8.56 0.06 2.56
N ALA A 91 7.92 -0.70 1.66
CA ALA A 91 8.40 -0.96 0.30
C ALA A 91 7.43 -0.36 -0.71
N THR A 92 7.75 0.81 -1.23
CA THR A 92 6.84 1.60 -2.05
C THR A 92 7.41 1.93 -3.42
N ALA A 93 6.57 1.93 -4.46
CA ALA A 93 6.91 2.46 -5.78
C ALA A 93 6.49 3.93 -5.87
N THR A 94 7.34 4.78 -6.41
CA THR A 94 6.99 6.19 -6.61
C THR A 94 7.92 6.85 -7.63
N HIS A 95 7.46 7.94 -8.23
CA HIS A 95 8.32 8.78 -9.06
C HIS A 95 9.43 9.40 -8.21
N HIS A 96 10.63 9.53 -8.77
CA HIS A 96 11.80 10.04 -8.04
C HIS A 96 11.58 11.42 -7.39
N THR A 97 10.74 12.26 -7.98
CA THR A 97 10.40 13.59 -7.43
C THR A 97 9.60 13.48 -6.11
N ASN A 98 8.73 12.48 -6.01
CA ASN A 98 7.80 12.34 -4.88
C ASN A 98 8.42 11.57 -3.72
N PHE A 99 9.49 10.82 -3.96
CA PHE A 99 10.07 9.95 -2.94
C PHE A 99 10.44 10.70 -1.65
N PRO A 100 11.11 11.89 -1.70
CA PRO A 100 11.36 12.66 -0.49
C PRO A 100 10.08 13.03 0.28
N TRP A 101 9.02 13.46 -0.41
CA TRP A 101 7.76 13.84 0.23
C TRP A 101 7.07 12.63 0.88
N LYS A 102 7.17 11.46 0.23
CA LYS A 102 6.65 10.20 0.77
C LYS A 102 7.43 9.78 2.02
N VAL A 103 8.76 9.88 2.01
CA VAL A 103 9.60 9.60 3.18
C VAL A 103 9.24 10.54 4.34
N ASP A 104 9.17 11.84 4.09
CA ASP A 104 8.79 12.84 5.10
C ASP A 104 7.40 12.53 5.69
N TRP A 105 6.45 12.14 4.83
CA TRP A 105 5.11 11.77 5.25
C TRP A 105 5.11 10.52 6.13
N ILE A 106 5.87 9.46 5.75
CA ILE A 106 5.98 8.23 6.52
C ILE A 106 6.59 8.51 7.89
N ILE A 107 7.72 9.20 7.96
CA ILE A 107 8.40 9.53 9.22
C ILE A 107 7.50 10.34 10.15
N LYS A 108 6.77 11.31 9.60
CA LYS A 108 5.83 12.14 10.35
C LYS A 108 4.69 11.33 10.96
N ASN A 109 4.11 10.40 10.22
CA ASN A 109 2.90 9.69 10.62
C ASN A 109 3.19 8.33 11.29
N PHE A 110 4.34 7.74 11.03
CA PHE A 110 4.78 6.44 11.57
C PHE A 110 6.18 6.55 12.20
N PRO A 111 6.33 7.33 13.29
CA PRO A 111 7.63 7.66 13.87
C PRO A 111 8.41 6.47 14.46
N LEU A 112 7.80 5.29 14.54
CA LEU A 112 8.45 4.05 14.96
C LEU A 112 9.16 3.32 13.81
N ILE A 113 8.89 3.70 12.55
CA ILE A 113 9.60 3.18 11.38
C ILE A 113 10.91 3.94 11.23
N ASP A 114 12.04 3.23 11.25
CA ASP A 114 13.36 3.83 10.97
C ASP A 114 13.41 4.25 9.49
N GLU A 115 13.96 5.42 9.20
CA GLU A 115 14.18 5.91 7.83
C GLU A 115 14.87 4.88 6.93
N LYS A 116 15.80 4.09 7.50
CA LYS A 116 16.50 3.01 6.78
C LYS A 116 15.61 1.84 6.38
N HIS A 117 14.42 1.76 6.93
CA HIS A 117 13.42 0.75 6.60
C HIS A 117 12.43 1.23 5.53
N ILE A 118 12.68 2.39 4.89
CA ILE A 118 11.87 2.92 3.79
C ILE A 118 12.60 2.67 2.47
N ILE A 119 12.01 1.84 1.61
CA ILE A 119 12.62 1.37 0.36
C ILE A 119 11.78 1.85 -0.83
N CYS A 120 12.41 2.59 -1.76
CA CYS A 120 11.81 2.86 -3.06
C CYS A 120 12.10 1.70 -4.01
N ILE A 121 11.06 0.95 -4.38
CA ILE A 121 11.19 -0.22 -5.24
C ILE A 121 9.94 -0.40 -6.12
N HIS A 122 10.14 -0.44 -7.44
CA HIS A 122 9.05 -0.69 -8.39
C HIS A 122 8.78 -2.19 -8.59
N ASN A 123 9.83 -2.99 -8.64
CA ASN A 123 9.70 -4.44 -8.80
C ASN A 123 9.79 -5.12 -7.43
N LYS A 124 8.65 -5.32 -6.78
CA LYS A 124 8.58 -5.93 -5.45
C LYS A 124 8.94 -7.43 -5.43
N SER A 125 9.06 -8.08 -6.60
CA SER A 125 9.58 -9.46 -6.68
C SER A 125 11.04 -9.60 -6.20
N LEU A 126 11.77 -8.48 -6.12
CA LEU A 126 13.14 -8.42 -5.60
C LEU A 126 13.21 -8.28 -4.07
N LEU A 127 12.08 -8.10 -3.39
CA LEU A 127 12.06 -8.01 -1.93
C LEU A 127 12.36 -9.36 -1.30
N ARG A 128 13.13 -9.30 -0.23
CA ARG A 128 13.35 -10.43 0.66
C ARG A 128 12.66 -10.13 1.99
N ALA A 129 11.42 -10.54 2.09
CA ALA A 129 10.61 -10.42 3.30
C ALA A 129 9.95 -11.78 3.61
N ASP A 130 9.43 -11.94 4.81
CA ASP A 130 8.62 -13.11 5.16
C ASP A 130 7.16 -12.87 4.75
N VAL A 131 6.67 -11.60 4.87
CA VAL A 131 5.33 -11.20 4.46
C VAL A 131 5.39 -9.91 3.63
N LEU A 132 4.57 -9.83 2.58
CA LEU A 132 4.27 -8.61 1.83
C LEU A 132 2.78 -8.27 1.96
N VAL A 133 2.48 -7.04 2.38
CA VAL A 133 1.13 -6.44 2.37
C VAL A 133 1.08 -5.39 1.27
N ASP A 134 0.14 -5.53 0.33
CA ASP A 134 0.02 -4.65 -0.83
C ASP A 134 -1.46 -4.58 -1.28
N ASP A 135 -1.88 -3.50 -1.90
CA ASP A 135 -3.18 -3.37 -2.55
C ASP A 135 -3.13 -3.69 -4.06
N CYS A 136 -1.93 -3.71 -4.64
CA CYS A 136 -1.69 -4.10 -6.03
C CYS A 136 -1.49 -5.61 -6.14
N ALA A 137 -2.46 -6.30 -6.71
CA ALA A 137 -2.42 -7.75 -6.85
C ALA A 137 -1.24 -8.25 -7.68
N GLU A 138 -0.83 -7.51 -8.73
CA GLU A 138 0.32 -7.87 -9.56
C GLU A 138 1.62 -7.88 -8.76
N ASN A 139 1.79 -6.99 -7.81
CA ASN A 139 2.94 -7.01 -6.89
C ASN A 139 2.98 -8.30 -6.08
N LEU A 140 1.83 -8.70 -5.52
CA LEU A 140 1.70 -9.92 -4.74
C LEU A 140 1.95 -11.16 -5.58
N ILE A 141 1.34 -11.26 -6.77
CA ILE A 141 1.47 -12.39 -7.69
C ILE A 141 2.92 -12.56 -8.15
N SER A 142 3.62 -11.46 -8.44
CA SER A 142 5.01 -11.47 -8.93
C SER A 142 6.03 -11.78 -7.84
N THR A 143 5.67 -11.66 -6.57
CA THR A 143 6.56 -11.92 -5.44
C THR A 143 6.88 -13.41 -5.32
N SER A 144 8.06 -13.75 -4.75
CA SER A 144 8.49 -15.13 -4.52
C SER A 144 7.40 -15.93 -3.80
N PRO A 145 7.16 -17.20 -4.20
CA PRO A 145 6.19 -18.07 -3.50
C PRO A 145 6.59 -18.40 -2.04
N LEU A 146 7.80 -18.04 -1.63
CA LEU A 146 8.27 -18.17 -0.24
C LEU A 146 7.88 -16.97 0.64
N VAL A 147 7.28 -15.94 0.08
CA VAL A 147 6.80 -14.76 0.79
C VAL A 147 5.29 -14.90 0.97
N ASP A 148 4.81 -14.82 2.19
CA ASP A 148 3.38 -14.76 2.46
C ASP A 148 2.80 -13.44 1.92
N ARG A 149 1.61 -13.51 1.34
CA ARG A 149 1.01 -12.43 0.57
C ARG A 149 -0.31 -12.04 1.18
N ILE A 150 -0.42 -10.77 1.57
CA ILE A 150 -1.66 -10.20 2.11
C ILE A 150 -2.12 -9.08 1.20
N CYS A 151 -3.28 -9.29 0.57
CA CYS A 151 -3.93 -8.29 -0.26
C CYS A 151 -4.85 -7.43 0.59
N PHE A 152 -4.59 -6.12 0.65
CA PHE A 152 -5.53 -5.20 1.27
C PHE A 152 -6.68 -4.92 0.31
N ASP A 153 -7.92 -5.29 0.68
CA ASP A 153 -9.09 -5.22 -0.21
C ASP A 153 -9.35 -3.79 -0.70
N LYS A 154 -9.35 -3.65 -2.01
CA LYS A 154 -9.70 -2.43 -2.72
C LYS A 154 -10.56 -2.80 -3.95
N PRO A 155 -11.39 -1.88 -4.48
CA PRO A 155 -12.24 -2.19 -5.63
C PRO A 155 -11.47 -2.75 -6.83
N TRP A 156 -10.26 -2.27 -7.10
CA TRP A 156 -9.44 -2.66 -8.25
C TRP A 156 -8.76 -4.03 -8.13
N ASN A 157 -8.75 -4.65 -6.95
CA ASN A 157 -8.12 -5.97 -6.76
C ASN A 157 -9.11 -7.10 -6.50
N ARG A 158 -10.43 -6.83 -6.47
CA ARG A 158 -11.48 -7.82 -6.16
C ARG A 158 -11.65 -8.91 -7.22
N ASN A 159 -11.17 -8.68 -8.44
CA ASN A 159 -11.23 -9.64 -9.55
C ASN A 159 -10.09 -10.67 -9.51
N VAL A 160 -9.19 -10.60 -8.54
CA VAL A 160 -8.07 -11.54 -8.41
C VAL A 160 -8.53 -12.78 -7.66
N TYR A 161 -8.16 -13.96 -8.20
CA TYR A 161 -8.44 -15.25 -7.58
C TYR A 161 -7.40 -15.55 -6.49
N ASP A 162 -7.69 -15.17 -5.26
CA ASP A 162 -6.78 -15.27 -4.12
C ASP A 162 -6.28 -16.70 -3.89
N ASP A 163 -7.17 -17.70 -3.99
CA ASP A 163 -6.81 -19.12 -3.81
C ASP A 163 -5.78 -19.62 -4.83
N ALA A 164 -5.86 -19.15 -6.09
CA ALA A 164 -4.94 -19.58 -7.15
C ALA A 164 -3.50 -19.11 -6.90
N TYR A 165 -3.31 -18.04 -6.14
CA TYR A 165 -2.02 -17.43 -5.86
C TYR A 165 -1.60 -17.52 -4.40
N HIS A 166 -2.38 -18.18 -3.55
CA HIS A 166 -2.18 -18.25 -2.11
C HIS A 166 -2.03 -16.85 -1.49
N ILE A 167 -3.01 -15.99 -1.77
CA ILE A 167 -3.09 -14.62 -1.25
C ILE A 167 -4.12 -14.60 -0.13
N TYR A 168 -3.75 -14.07 1.03
CA TYR A 168 -4.69 -13.76 2.10
C TYR A 168 -5.29 -12.38 1.85
N ARG A 169 -6.62 -12.28 1.87
CA ARG A 169 -7.32 -10.99 1.71
C ARG A 169 -7.65 -10.43 3.08
N ALA A 170 -7.30 -9.16 3.31
CA ALA A 170 -7.63 -8.40 4.50
C ALA A 170 -8.45 -7.17 4.13
N HIS A 171 -9.49 -6.86 4.92
CA HIS A 171 -10.39 -5.72 4.69
C HIS A 171 -10.10 -4.53 5.61
N ASN A 172 -9.29 -4.72 6.63
CA ASN A 172 -8.92 -3.72 7.62
C ASN A 172 -7.55 -4.06 8.25
N TRP A 173 -7.03 -3.14 9.03
CA TRP A 173 -5.72 -3.30 9.67
C TRP A 173 -5.72 -4.34 10.79
N GLU A 174 -6.84 -4.61 11.44
CA GLU A 174 -6.98 -5.68 12.42
C GLU A 174 -6.75 -7.04 11.78
N GLU A 175 -7.37 -7.28 10.61
CA GLU A 175 -7.19 -8.51 9.84
C GLU A 175 -5.75 -8.64 9.29
N ILE A 176 -5.11 -7.53 8.86
CA ILE A 176 -3.69 -7.55 8.46
C ILE A 176 -2.81 -8.04 9.60
N VAL A 177 -2.97 -7.48 10.81
CA VAL A 177 -2.18 -7.88 11.99
C VAL A 177 -2.42 -9.34 12.35
N GLU A 178 -3.66 -9.81 12.31
CA GLU A 178 -4.02 -11.20 12.60
C GLU A 178 -3.40 -12.17 11.58
N GLN A 179 -3.45 -11.83 10.29
CA GLN A 179 -2.85 -12.65 9.24
C GLN A 179 -1.32 -12.72 9.37
N ILE A 180 -0.65 -11.59 9.63
CA ILE A 180 0.80 -11.56 9.86
C ILE A 180 1.19 -12.44 11.05
N ASP A 181 0.41 -12.39 12.15
CA ASP A 181 0.64 -13.25 13.31
C ASP A 181 0.46 -14.74 12.98
N THR A 182 -0.45 -15.07 12.05
CA THR A 182 -0.65 -16.45 11.58
C THR A 182 0.56 -16.90 10.74
N CYS A 183 1.00 -16.11 9.77
CA CYS A 183 2.19 -16.38 8.97
C CYS A 183 3.45 -16.58 9.85
N TYR A 184 3.61 -15.75 10.89
CA TYR A 184 4.71 -15.92 11.84
C TYR A 184 4.65 -17.27 12.57
N LYS A 185 3.48 -17.67 13.07
CA LYS A 185 3.33 -18.95 13.78
C LYS A 185 3.61 -20.16 12.89
N ASP A 186 3.24 -20.07 11.61
CA ASP A 186 3.45 -21.13 10.63
C ASP A 186 4.93 -21.22 10.17
N SER A 187 5.73 -20.17 10.45
CA SER A 187 7.15 -20.09 10.09
C SER A 187 8.10 -20.69 11.15
N ILE A 188 7.61 -20.96 12.37
CA ILE A 188 8.39 -21.49 13.51
C ILE A 188 8.03 -22.92 13.83
#